data_b29bfb2ea312c6fd9f49a8c474e18610
#
_entry.id   b29bfb2ea312c6fd9f49a8c474e18610
#
_cell.length_a   1.000
_cell.length_b   1.000
_cell.length_c   1.000
_cell.angle_alpha   90.00
_cell.angle_beta   90.00
_cell.angle_gamma   90.00
#
_symmetry.space_group_name_H-M   'P 1'
#
loop_
_entity.id
_entity.type
_entity.pdbx_description
1 polymer ?
#
loop_
_entity_poly.entity_id
_entity_poly.type
_entity_poly.pdbx_seq_one_letter_code
_entity_poly.pdbx_strand_id
1 'polypeptide(L)'
;MSLIALVLAAAVAAPELTVAPEPPAPAPITDPLAPAKTGKLLCSSPDQALATCGALASYVFTKDGAIVIRSEVVVSPKPFTTMTASSSVRVRGTEVCGRLTGVQAATFVIDRKPADEATTAALRTRLGPAFNGFAGVELCTVYVPRWEGFMALISIGGERRPGLDQPVIWVDRAEGYAVRP
;
A
#
# COMPACT_ATOMS: atom_id res chain seq x y z
N MET A 1 -66.80 43.30 9.05
CA MET A 1 -65.56 44.03 8.65
C MET A 1 -64.38 43.06 8.73
N SER A 2 -64.04 42.47 7.57
CA SER A 2 -62.96 41.47 7.48
C SER A 2 -61.70 42.18 6.99
N LEU A 3 -60.61 42.09 7.81
CA LEU A 3 -59.26 42.52 7.46
C LEU A 3 -58.49 41.32 6.91
N ILE A 4 -58.26 41.33 5.60
CA ILE A 4 -57.38 40.37 4.92
C ILE A 4 -55.96 40.86 5.08
N ALA A 5 -55.12 40.15 5.86
CA ALA A 5 -53.70 40.41 5.95
C ALA A 5 -52.97 39.73 4.79
N LEU A 6 -52.36 40.50 3.92
CA LEU A 6 -51.51 40.05 2.82
C LEU A 6 -50.10 39.76 3.35
N VAL A 7 -49.71 38.50 3.39
CA VAL A 7 -48.34 38.08 3.75
C VAL A 7 -47.49 38.04 2.46
N LEU A 8 -46.60 39.01 2.28
CA LEU A 8 -45.56 38.95 1.23
C LEU A 8 -44.46 37.95 1.68
N ALA A 9 -44.37 36.83 0.98
CA ALA A 9 -43.25 35.93 1.10
C ALA A 9 -42.09 36.43 0.23
N ALA A 10 -41.01 36.92 0.85
CA ALA A 10 -39.78 37.25 0.17
C ALA A 10 -39.00 35.93 -0.07
N ALA A 11 -38.86 35.52 -1.31
CA ALA A 11 -38.02 34.40 -1.73
C ALA A 11 -36.55 34.86 -1.64
N VAL A 12 -35.82 34.37 -0.64
CA VAL A 12 -34.35 34.54 -0.54
C VAL A 12 -33.72 33.50 -1.48
N ALA A 13 -33.18 33.97 -2.61
CA ALA A 13 -32.38 33.13 -3.49
C ALA A 13 -31.07 32.72 -2.75
N ALA A 14 -30.92 31.43 -2.50
CA ALA A 14 -29.66 30.91 -1.96
C ALA A 14 -28.54 31.02 -3.03
N PRO A 15 -27.34 31.50 -2.67
CA PRO A 15 -26.24 31.53 -3.63
C PRO A 15 -25.86 30.10 -4.04
N GLU A 16 -25.88 29.83 -5.35
CA GLU A 16 -25.30 28.59 -5.91
C GLU A 16 -23.82 28.56 -5.60
N LEU A 17 -23.42 27.65 -4.75
CA LEU A 17 -22.00 27.34 -4.50
C LEU A 17 -21.43 26.71 -5.77
N THR A 18 -20.73 27.53 -6.56
CA THR A 18 -19.95 27.04 -7.70
C THR A 18 -18.81 26.19 -7.15
N VAL A 19 -18.95 24.87 -7.22
CA VAL A 19 -17.87 23.93 -6.88
C VAL A 19 -16.75 24.16 -7.91
N ALA A 20 -15.61 24.66 -7.43
CA ALA A 20 -14.43 24.78 -8.28
C ALA A 20 -14.06 23.38 -8.84
N PRO A 21 -13.68 23.29 -10.14
CA PRO A 21 -13.27 22.02 -10.72
C PRO A 21 -12.11 21.42 -9.91
N GLU A 22 -12.25 20.15 -9.53
CA GLU A 22 -11.20 19.41 -8.84
C GLU A 22 -9.93 19.41 -9.69
N PRO A 23 -8.77 19.77 -9.12
CA PRO A 23 -7.51 19.76 -9.87
C PRO A 23 -7.26 18.37 -10.44
N PRO A 24 -6.73 18.25 -11.68
CA PRO A 24 -6.47 16.98 -12.32
C PRO A 24 -5.54 16.13 -11.45
N ALA A 25 -5.85 14.84 -11.33
CA ALA A 25 -5.04 13.91 -10.57
C ALA A 25 -3.59 13.92 -11.11
N PRO A 26 -2.58 13.98 -10.26
CA PRO A 26 -1.19 14.00 -10.69
C PRO A 26 -0.85 12.74 -11.49
N ALA A 27 -0.07 12.90 -12.57
CA ALA A 27 0.32 11.81 -13.44
C ALA A 27 1.24 10.81 -12.72
N PRO A 28 1.16 9.51 -13.05
CA PRO A 28 2.08 8.50 -12.52
C PRO A 28 3.53 8.83 -12.87
N ILE A 29 4.45 8.40 -11.99
CA ILE A 29 5.90 8.56 -12.22
C ILE A 29 6.36 7.65 -13.36
N THR A 30 7.27 8.14 -14.21
CA THR A 30 7.76 7.43 -15.41
C THR A 30 8.58 6.18 -15.06
N ASP A 31 9.40 6.24 -14.00
CA ASP A 31 10.16 5.10 -13.48
C ASP A 31 9.73 4.84 -12.02
N PRO A 32 8.80 3.89 -11.80
CA PRO A 32 8.24 3.63 -10.49
C PRO A 32 9.25 3.10 -9.47
N LEU A 33 10.39 2.60 -9.92
CA LEU A 33 11.44 2.05 -9.07
C LEU A 33 12.71 2.91 -9.02
N ALA A 34 12.70 4.14 -9.55
CA ALA A 34 13.86 5.03 -9.49
C ALA A 34 14.42 5.20 -8.06
N PRO A 35 13.60 5.40 -7.00
CA PRO A 35 14.13 5.48 -5.64
C PRO A 35 14.70 4.16 -5.13
N ALA A 36 14.13 3.02 -5.53
CA ALA A 36 14.65 1.70 -5.16
C ALA A 36 16.05 1.45 -5.75
N LYS A 37 16.34 1.96 -6.96
CA LYS A 37 17.65 1.86 -7.60
C LYS A 37 18.72 2.63 -6.84
N THR A 38 18.35 3.63 -6.03
CA THR A 38 19.25 4.36 -5.12
C THR A 38 19.33 3.72 -3.72
N GLY A 39 18.69 2.56 -3.51
CA GLY A 39 18.74 1.81 -2.26
C GLY A 39 17.68 2.17 -1.24
N LYS A 40 16.72 3.06 -1.58
CA LYS A 40 15.60 3.39 -0.70
C LYS A 40 14.67 2.20 -0.49
N LEU A 41 14.00 2.21 0.65
CA LEU A 41 12.96 1.24 1.01
C LEU A 41 11.58 1.86 0.75
N LEU A 42 10.63 1.03 0.38
CA LEU A 42 9.23 1.42 0.25
C LEU A 42 8.51 1.15 1.58
N CYS A 43 8.07 2.20 2.24
CA CYS A 43 7.28 2.15 3.46
C CYS A 43 5.81 2.32 3.10
N SER A 44 5.00 1.33 3.39
CA SER A 44 3.54 1.35 3.19
C SER A 44 2.84 1.67 4.50
N SER A 45 1.77 2.47 4.42
CA SER A 45 1.05 2.97 5.60
C SER A 45 2.01 3.58 6.63
N PRO A 46 2.78 4.63 6.24
CA PRO A 46 3.78 5.22 7.10
C PRO A 46 3.15 5.97 8.28
N ASP A 47 3.74 5.81 9.46
CA ASP A 47 3.66 6.77 10.56
C ASP A 47 5.00 7.50 10.64
N GLN A 48 5.04 8.73 10.11
CA GLN A 48 6.28 9.50 10.03
C GLN A 48 6.76 9.98 11.41
N ALA A 49 5.84 10.21 12.34
CA ALA A 49 6.18 10.65 13.70
C ALA A 49 6.91 9.57 14.49
N LEU A 50 6.58 8.31 14.25
CA LEU A 50 7.17 7.15 14.92
C LEU A 50 8.24 6.45 14.07
N ALA A 51 8.48 6.90 12.83
CA ALA A 51 9.32 6.22 11.84
C ALA A 51 8.93 4.74 11.69
N THR A 52 7.62 4.47 11.49
CA THR A 52 7.11 3.10 11.36
C THR A 52 6.29 2.90 10.10
N CYS A 53 6.19 1.64 9.67
CA CYS A 53 5.46 1.20 8.48
C CYS A 53 4.55 0.03 8.83
N GLY A 54 3.38 -0.05 8.20
CA GLY A 54 2.57 -1.27 8.19
C GLY A 54 3.23 -2.39 7.39
N ALA A 55 3.97 -2.02 6.31
CA ALA A 55 4.85 -2.91 5.56
C ALA A 55 6.09 -2.15 5.09
N LEU A 56 7.22 -2.86 5.02
CA LEU A 56 8.48 -2.32 4.53
C LEU A 56 9.04 -3.23 3.44
N ALA A 57 9.30 -2.68 2.25
CA ALA A 57 9.80 -3.45 1.14
C ALA A 57 11.14 -2.93 0.62
N SER A 58 11.99 -3.86 0.19
CA SER A 58 13.23 -3.59 -0.51
C SER A 58 13.21 -4.25 -1.89
N TYR A 59 13.98 -3.70 -2.84
CA TYR A 59 14.12 -4.23 -4.17
C TYR A 59 15.58 -4.61 -4.43
N VAL A 60 15.77 -5.77 -5.03
CA VAL A 60 17.08 -6.27 -5.46
C VAL A 60 17.03 -6.39 -6.98
N PHE A 61 17.95 -5.67 -7.65
CA PHE A 61 18.13 -5.73 -9.10
C PHE A 61 19.28 -6.69 -9.38
N THR A 62 18.99 -7.79 -10.05
CA THR A 62 20.01 -8.82 -10.34
C THR A 62 20.74 -8.52 -11.64
N LYS A 63 21.91 -9.11 -11.86
CA LYS A 63 22.74 -8.87 -13.04
C LYS A 63 22.10 -9.33 -14.35
N ASP A 64 21.21 -10.31 -14.28
CA ASP A 64 20.42 -10.83 -15.40
C ASP A 64 19.15 -10.02 -15.67
N GLY A 65 18.95 -8.90 -14.95
CA GLY A 65 17.84 -7.96 -15.15
C GLY A 65 16.57 -8.33 -14.39
N ALA A 66 16.56 -9.39 -13.58
CA ALA A 66 15.42 -9.70 -12.74
C ALA A 66 15.32 -8.72 -11.56
N ILE A 67 14.10 -8.47 -11.11
CA ILE A 67 13.83 -7.61 -9.96
C ILE A 67 13.12 -8.47 -8.91
N VAL A 68 13.68 -8.52 -7.72
CA VAL A 68 13.09 -9.24 -6.59
C VAL A 68 12.68 -8.23 -5.53
N ILE A 69 11.39 -8.23 -5.17
CA ILE A 69 10.89 -7.51 -3.99
C ILE A 69 10.96 -8.43 -2.78
N ARG A 70 11.46 -7.91 -1.67
CA ARG A 70 11.35 -8.53 -0.35
C ARG A 70 10.56 -7.61 0.56
N SER A 71 9.42 -8.09 1.04
CA SER A 71 8.50 -7.32 1.88
C SER A 71 8.38 -7.94 3.27
N GLU A 72 8.46 -7.11 4.29
CA GLU A 72 8.11 -7.44 5.66
C GLU A 72 6.79 -6.74 6.01
N VAL A 73 5.83 -7.49 6.58
CA VAL A 73 4.51 -7.00 6.93
C VAL A 73 4.10 -7.45 8.33
N VAL A 74 3.29 -6.65 9.04
CA VAL A 74 2.66 -7.10 10.29
C VAL A 74 1.54 -8.08 9.97
N VAL A 75 1.55 -9.25 10.61
CA VAL A 75 0.48 -10.25 10.51
C VAL A 75 -0.29 -10.44 11.82
N SER A 76 0.28 -10.00 12.94
CA SER A 76 -0.39 -9.94 14.24
C SER A 76 0.25 -8.86 15.13
N PRO A 77 -0.55 -8.01 15.79
CA PRO A 77 -0.04 -7.04 16.76
C PRO A 77 0.28 -7.68 18.13
N LYS A 78 -0.36 -8.81 18.46
CA LYS A 78 -0.18 -9.52 19.75
C LYS A 78 -0.35 -11.03 19.57
N PRO A 79 0.71 -11.83 19.80
CA PRO A 79 2.10 -11.38 19.90
C PRO A 79 2.53 -10.64 18.64
N PHE A 80 3.46 -9.69 18.77
CA PHE A 80 3.93 -8.95 17.60
C PHE A 80 4.61 -9.91 16.62
N THR A 81 3.97 -10.11 15.50
CA THR A 81 4.41 -11.07 14.50
C THR A 81 4.55 -10.39 13.15
N THR A 82 5.72 -10.48 12.55
CA THR A 82 5.95 -10.08 11.17
C THR A 82 6.16 -11.29 10.27
N MET A 83 5.79 -11.12 9.02
CA MET A 83 6.01 -12.08 7.94
C MET A 83 6.88 -11.42 6.88
N THR A 84 7.94 -12.11 6.46
CA THR A 84 8.76 -11.71 5.32
C THR A 84 8.51 -12.66 4.16
N ALA A 85 8.21 -12.09 3.00
CA ALA A 85 8.05 -12.81 1.74
C ALA A 85 8.86 -12.13 0.63
N SER A 86 9.23 -12.90 -0.40
CA SER A 86 9.91 -12.39 -1.59
C SER A 86 9.16 -12.83 -2.85
N SER A 87 9.13 -11.96 -3.84
CA SER A 87 8.50 -12.24 -5.15
C SER A 87 9.31 -11.60 -6.26
N SER A 88 9.30 -12.20 -7.43
CA SER A 88 9.80 -11.55 -8.64
C SER A 88 8.78 -10.54 -9.15
N VAL A 89 9.26 -9.36 -9.53
CA VAL A 89 8.44 -8.30 -10.10
C VAL A 89 9.03 -7.81 -11.42
N ARG A 90 8.22 -7.15 -12.22
CA ARG A 90 8.63 -6.47 -13.46
C ARG A 90 7.99 -5.09 -13.54
N VAL A 91 8.66 -4.17 -14.19
CA VAL A 91 8.08 -2.87 -14.55
C VAL A 91 7.41 -3.00 -15.90
N ARG A 92 6.16 -2.55 -16.01
CA ARG A 92 5.37 -2.49 -17.22
C ARG A 92 4.80 -1.08 -17.38
N GLY A 93 5.47 -0.25 -18.17
CA GLY A 93 5.17 1.17 -18.23
C GLY A 93 5.38 1.83 -16.87
N THR A 94 4.31 2.36 -16.27
CA THR A 94 4.32 2.98 -14.94
C THR A 94 3.93 2.03 -13.81
N GLU A 95 3.67 0.76 -14.13
CA GLU A 95 3.24 -0.25 -13.16
C GLU A 95 4.40 -1.13 -12.70
N VAL A 96 4.38 -1.50 -11.44
CA VAL A 96 5.20 -2.59 -10.88
C VAL A 96 4.30 -3.80 -10.69
N CYS A 97 4.52 -4.85 -11.46
CA CYS A 97 3.70 -6.05 -11.47
C CYS A 97 4.47 -7.26 -10.98
N GLY A 98 3.85 -8.08 -10.14
CA GLY A 98 4.40 -9.35 -9.67
C GLY A 98 3.32 -10.36 -9.37
N ARG A 99 3.68 -11.64 -9.30
CA ARG A 99 2.76 -12.67 -8.84
C ARG A 99 2.93 -12.86 -7.35
N LEU A 100 1.81 -12.86 -6.64
CA LEU A 100 1.82 -13.15 -5.22
C LEU A 100 2.26 -14.60 -5.01
N THR A 101 3.39 -14.76 -4.34
CA THR A 101 3.79 -16.06 -3.81
C THR A 101 2.97 -16.31 -2.54
N GLY A 102 2.35 -17.48 -2.42
CA GLY A 102 1.63 -17.83 -1.19
C GLY A 102 2.56 -17.79 0.04
N VAL A 103 1.98 -17.98 1.22
CA VAL A 103 2.72 -17.95 2.51
C VAL A 103 3.72 -19.10 2.70
N GLN A 104 3.79 -20.06 1.75
CA GLN A 104 4.60 -21.28 1.92
C GLN A 104 6.12 -21.01 2.00
N ALA A 105 6.61 -20.00 1.29
CA ALA A 105 8.01 -19.59 1.33
C ALA A 105 8.28 -18.45 2.33
N ALA A 106 7.25 -17.99 3.05
CA ALA A 106 7.39 -16.91 4.01
C ALA A 106 8.15 -17.34 5.27
N THR A 107 8.89 -16.41 5.86
CA THR A 107 9.50 -16.54 7.19
C THR A 107 8.79 -15.64 8.18
N PHE A 108 8.82 -16.03 9.47
CA PHE A 108 8.10 -15.29 10.52
C PHE A 108 9.05 -14.91 11.64
N VAL A 109 8.80 -13.76 12.24
CA VAL A 109 9.47 -13.26 13.44
C VAL A 109 8.40 -12.92 14.47
N ILE A 110 8.50 -13.46 15.68
CA ILE A 110 7.58 -13.24 16.79
C ILE A 110 8.35 -12.56 17.92
N ASP A 111 7.90 -11.39 18.36
CA ASP A 111 8.53 -10.59 19.40
C ASP A 111 10.05 -10.46 19.18
N ARG A 112 10.47 -10.16 17.93
CA ARG A 112 11.85 -9.98 17.47
C ARG A 112 12.69 -11.26 17.43
N LYS A 113 12.10 -12.45 17.59
CA LYS A 113 12.79 -13.74 17.48
C LYS A 113 12.28 -14.52 16.28
N PRO A 114 13.15 -15.12 15.47
CA PRO A 114 12.70 -16.01 14.41
C PRO A 114 11.80 -17.11 14.96
N ALA A 115 10.69 -17.37 14.29
CA ALA A 115 9.82 -18.49 14.63
C ALA A 115 10.53 -19.81 14.30
N ASP A 116 10.38 -20.81 15.17
CA ASP A 116 10.82 -22.16 14.90
C ASP A 116 9.99 -22.83 13.78
N GLU A 117 10.40 -24.01 13.35
CA GLU A 117 9.77 -24.71 12.24
C GLU A 117 8.31 -25.07 12.52
N ALA A 118 8.00 -25.55 13.73
CA ALA A 118 6.64 -25.94 14.13
C ALA A 118 5.70 -24.72 14.16
N THR A 119 6.16 -23.63 14.76
CA THR A 119 5.44 -22.35 14.79
C THR A 119 5.25 -21.78 13.38
N THR A 120 6.28 -21.84 12.54
CA THR A 120 6.22 -21.41 11.14
C THR A 120 5.18 -22.21 10.36
N ALA A 121 5.14 -23.53 10.51
CA ALA A 121 4.14 -24.39 9.87
C ALA A 121 2.73 -24.06 10.32
N ALA A 122 2.52 -23.86 11.61
CA ALA A 122 1.21 -23.45 12.18
C ALA A 122 0.76 -22.09 11.63
N LEU A 123 1.65 -21.10 11.53
CA LEU A 123 1.36 -19.79 10.96
C LEU A 123 1.01 -19.88 9.47
N ARG A 124 1.74 -20.67 8.69
CA ARG A 124 1.43 -20.91 7.27
C ARG A 124 0.04 -21.52 7.09
N THR A 125 -0.31 -22.50 7.92
CA THR A 125 -1.64 -23.13 7.88
C THR A 125 -2.73 -22.12 8.23
N ARG A 126 -2.54 -21.30 9.26
CA ARG A 126 -3.51 -20.30 9.68
C ARG A 126 -3.70 -19.16 8.67
N LEU A 127 -2.61 -18.69 8.07
CA LEU A 127 -2.64 -17.58 7.12
C LEU A 127 -2.98 -18.01 5.69
N GLY A 128 -2.73 -19.28 5.36
CA GLY A 128 -2.96 -19.84 4.02
C GLY A 128 -4.30 -19.47 3.41
N PRO A 129 -5.44 -19.65 4.09
CA PRO A 129 -6.76 -19.31 3.53
C PRO A 129 -6.90 -17.85 3.09
N ALA A 130 -6.29 -16.90 3.81
CA ALA A 130 -6.34 -15.48 3.45
C ALA A 130 -5.51 -15.15 2.19
N PHE A 131 -4.48 -15.93 1.90
CA PHE A 131 -3.57 -15.71 0.77
C PHE A 131 -3.84 -16.62 -0.43
N ASN A 132 -4.48 -17.77 -0.24
CA ASN A 132 -4.69 -18.76 -1.30
C ASN A 132 -5.55 -18.22 -2.45
N GLY A 133 -6.50 -17.32 -2.19
CA GLY A 133 -7.30 -16.68 -3.21
C GLY A 133 -6.49 -15.76 -4.16
N PHE A 134 -5.28 -15.40 -3.77
CA PHE A 134 -4.40 -14.50 -4.53
C PHE A 134 -3.12 -15.18 -5.01
N ALA A 135 -2.86 -16.42 -4.58
CA ALA A 135 -1.64 -17.15 -4.96
C ALA A 135 -1.57 -17.34 -6.47
N GLY A 136 -0.46 -16.93 -7.08
CA GLY A 136 -0.25 -16.99 -8.52
C GLY A 136 -0.97 -15.92 -9.33
N VAL A 137 -1.85 -15.12 -8.72
CA VAL A 137 -2.52 -14.00 -9.39
C VAL A 137 -1.54 -12.83 -9.51
N GLU A 138 -1.57 -12.14 -10.65
CA GLU A 138 -0.75 -10.94 -10.86
C GLU A 138 -1.32 -9.76 -10.07
N LEU A 139 -0.48 -9.14 -9.25
CA LEU A 139 -0.74 -7.87 -8.59
C LEU A 139 0.10 -6.80 -9.28
N CYS A 140 -0.54 -5.69 -9.67
CA CYS A 140 0.13 -4.53 -10.22
C CYS A 140 -0.12 -3.30 -9.34
N THR A 141 0.90 -2.47 -9.20
CA THR A 141 0.85 -1.24 -8.43
C THR A 141 1.29 -0.06 -9.29
N VAL A 142 0.48 1.01 -9.30
CA VAL A 142 0.84 2.31 -9.85
C VAL A 142 1.06 3.28 -8.70
N TYR A 143 2.18 3.99 -8.70
CA TYR A 143 2.45 5.04 -7.70
C TYR A 143 2.06 6.40 -8.24
N VAL A 144 1.06 7.03 -7.63
CA VAL A 144 0.59 8.37 -7.98
C VAL A 144 1.08 9.36 -6.93
N PRO A 145 1.79 10.43 -7.31
CA PRO A 145 2.25 11.44 -6.36
C PRO A 145 1.10 12.02 -5.52
N ARG A 146 1.34 12.15 -4.23
CA ARG A 146 0.42 12.80 -3.28
C ARG A 146 1.24 13.49 -2.18
N TRP A 147 0.99 14.79 -1.93
CA TRP A 147 1.64 15.57 -0.86
C TRP A 147 3.09 15.15 -0.59
N GLU A 148 3.35 14.52 0.54
CA GLU A 148 4.69 14.12 0.99
C GLU A 148 5.09 12.69 0.55
N GLY A 149 4.37 12.08 -0.41
CA GLY A 149 4.66 10.71 -0.85
C GLY A 149 3.86 10.31 -2.06
N PHE A 150 3.35 9.10 -2.04
CA PHE A 150 2.58 8.52 -3.13
C PHE A 150 1.35 7.77 -2.60
N MET A 151 0.36 7.61 -3.46
CA MET A 151 -0.69 6.62 -3.30
C MET A 151 -0.34 5.41 -4.17
N ALA A 152 -0.21 4.25 -3.56
CA ALA A 152 -0.10 2.99 -4.27
C ALA A 152 -1.50 2.54 -4.68
N LEU A 153 -1.78 2.56 -5.97
CA LEU A 153 -3.03 2.12 -6.56
C LEU A 153 -2.91 0.66 -6.98
N ILE A 154 -3.74 -0.22 -6.40
CA ILE A 154 -3.60 -1.66 -6.54
C ILE A 154 -4.58 -2.24 -7.56
N SER A 155 -4.08 -3.12 -8.43
CA SER A 155 -4.88 -3.99 -9.30
C SER A 155 -4.51 -5.44 -9.09
N ILE A 156 -5.50 -6.34 -9.07
CA ILE A 156 -5.31 -7.78 -8.93
C ILE A 156 -6.01 -8.47 -10.10
N GLY A 157 -5.27 -9.28 -10.85
CA GLY A 157 -5.80 -9.93 -12.04
C GLY A 157 -6.29 -8.94 -13.13
N GLY A 158 -5.72 -7.75 -13.17
CA GLY A 158 -6.11 -6.66 -14.07
C GLY A 158 -7.29 -5.80 -13.56
N GLU A 159 -7.90 -6.16 -12.45
CA GLU A 159 -9.03 -5.42 -11.87
C GLU A 159 -8.56 -4.49 -10.75
N ARG A 160 -8.97 -3.21 -10.81
CA ARG A 160 -8.68 -2.23 -9.75
C ARG A 160 -9.33 -2.64 -8.43
N ARG A 161 -8.56 -2.48 -7.34
CA ARG A 161 -8.98 -2.79 -5.97
C ARG A 161 -8.81 -1.57 -5.06
N PRO A 162 -9.67 -0.55 -5.16
CA PRO A 162 -9.52 0.70 -4.41
C PRO A 162 -9.46 0.50 -2.89
N GLY A 163 -10.10 -0.55 -2.37
CA GLY A 163 -10.03 -0.91 -0.94
C GLY A 163 -8.64 -1.39 -0.47
N LEU A 164 -7.71 -1.62 -1.40
CA LEU A 164 -6.32 -2.00 -1.09
C LEU A 164 -5.34 -0.84 -1.35
N ASP A 165 -5.83 0.29 -1.84
CA ASP A 165 -4.99 1.47 -2.06
C ASP A 165 -4.45 1.98 -0.73
N GLN A 166 -3.18 2.36 -0.72
CA GLN A 166 -2.52 2.78 0.51
C GLN A 166 -1.48 3.87 0.28
N PRO A 167 -1.29 4.77 1.26
CA PRO A 167 -0.21 5.73 1.22
C PRO A 167 1.13 5.02 1.33
N VAL A 168 2.10 5.48 0.56
CA VAL A 168 3.48 4.98 0.59
C VAL A 168 4.48 6.11 0.49
N ILE A 169 5.64 5.92 1.11
CA ILE A 169 6.81 6.80 0.99
C ILE A 169 8.06 5.98 0.69
N TRP A 170 9.03 6.60 0.02
CA TRP A 170 10.36 6.06 -0.13
C TRP A 170 11.25 6.64 0.96
N VAL A 171 11.86 5.77 1.78
CA VAL A 171 12.67 6.14 2.94
C VAL A 171 14.10 5.65 2.77
N ASP A 172 15.06 6.40 3.31
CA ASP A 172 16.44 5.94 3.38
C ASP A 172 16.61 4.95 4.54
N ARG A 173 17.50 3.97 4.38
CA ARG A 173 17.81 3.01 5.46
C ARG A 173 18.29 3.68 6.74
N ALA A 174 18.99 4.82 6.60
CA ALA A 174 19.52 5.59 7.72
C ALA A 174 18.43 6.28 8.56
N GLU A 175 17.21 6.46 8.03
CA GLU A 175 16.09 7.07 8.75
C GLU A 175 15.46 6.13 9.80
N GLY A 176 15.85 4.87 9.82
CA GLY A 176 15.49 3.93 10.89
C GLY A 176 14.03 3.44 10.85
N TYR A 177 13.33 3.61 9.73
CA TYR A 177 11.98 3.08 9.59
C TYR A 177 11.94 1.56 9.81
N ALA A 178 10.95 1.11 10.57
CA ALA A 178 10.77 -0.31 10.89
C ALA A 178 9.28 -0.68 10.81
N VAL A 179 9.02 -1.97 10.54
CA VAL A 179 7.66 -2.51 10.58
C VAL A 179 7.22 -2.59 12.03
N ARG A 180 6.09 -1.93 12.34
CA ARG A 180 5.46 -1.93 13.66
C ARG A 180 3.94 -1.84 13.51
N PRO A 181 3.17 -2.30 14.53
CA PRO A 181 1.71 -2.16 14.56
C PRO A 181 1.30 -0.73 14.70
#